data_6cdcea8c23e0d36381daa3cace28eb53
#
_entry.id   6cdcea8c23e0d36381daa3cace28eb53
#
_cell.length_a   1.000
_cell.length_b   1.000
_cell.length_c   1.000
_cell.angle_alpha   90.00
_cell.angle_beta   90.00
_cell.angle_gamma   90.00
#
_symmetry.space_group_name_H-M   'P 1'
#
loop_
_entity.id
_entity.type
_entity.pdbx_description
1 polymer ?
#
loop_
_entity_poly.entity_id
_entity_poly.type
_entity_poly.pdbx_seq_one_letter_code
_entity_poly.pdbx_strand_id
1 'polypeptide(L)'
;MNKTSMTLACVLGLLGAPAQAAGENAALKNTPSSKFNAEDYALMKARVDQALKAEKDGETLAWNNDKSGASGTVTALNRLTWNDLSCRRLRIVNNHGSTTGRGVYKFCEKPPGRWKLVGPDGAQQ
;
A
#
# COMPACT_ATOMS: atom_id res chain seq x y z
N MET A 1 -26.53 -58.05 28.22
CA MET A 1 -25.19 -57.56 28.26
C MET A 1 -24.72 -56.93 27.00
N ASN A 2 -25.23 -55.85 26.69
CA ASN A 2 -24.84 -55.23 25.48
C ASN A 2 -23.92 -54.10 25.76
N LYS A 3 -22.77 -54.23 25.26
CA LYS A 3 -21.81 -53.19 25.31
C LYS A 3 -22.00 -52.35 24.11
N THR A 4 -22.70 -51.31 24.28
CA THR A 4 -22.80 -50.32 23.22
C THR A 4 -21.52 -49.53 23.23
N SER A 5 -20.72 -49.82 22.30
CA SER A 5 -19.54 -49.03 22.05
C SER A 5 -19.99 -47.72 21.44
N MET A 6 -19.96 -46.72 22.24
CA MET A 6 -20.17 -45.39 21.72
C MET A 6 -18.91 -44.90 21.06
N THR A 7 -18.93 -44.97 19.80
CA THR A 7 -17.87 -44.36 19.01
C THR A 7 -18.10 -42.86 19.05
N LEU A 8 -17.30 -42.21 19.81
CA LEU A 8 -17.28 -40.77 19.81
C LEU A 8 -16.59 -40.31 18.53
N ALA A 9 -17.36 -39.88 17.60
CA ALA A 9 -16.83 -39.24 16.43
C ALA A 9 -16.33 -37.86 16.85
N CYS A 10 -15.05 -37.74 16.97
CA CYS A 10 -14.44 -36.40 17.08
C CYS A 10 -14.61 -35.71 15.78
N VAL A 11 -15.55 -34.83 15.74
CA VAL A 11 -15.60 -33.86 14.67
C VAL A 11 -14.49 -32.87 14.92
N LEU A 12 -13.41 -33.07 14.27
CA LEU A 12 -12.37 -32.09 14.22
C LEU A 12 -12.93 -30.93 13.42
N GLY A 13 -13.30 -29.89 14.12
CA GLY A 13 -13.58 -28.64 13.48
C GLY A 13 -12.34 -28.21 12.77
N LEU A 14 -12.40 -28.24 11.49
CA LEU A 14 -11.36 -27.66 10.66
C LEU A 14 -11.40 -26.16 10.84
N LEU A 15 -10.52 -25.68 11.67
CA LEU A 15 -10.27 -24.27 11.74
C LEU A 15 -9.46 -23.92 10.52
N GLY A 16 -10.16 -23.50 9.49
CA GLY A 16 -9.50 -22.98 8.32
C GLY A 16 -8.73 -21.74 8.70
N ALA A 17 -7.44 -21.80 8.60
CA ALA A 17 -6.63 -20.61 8.71
C ALA A 17 -7.05 -19.63 7.63
N PRO A 18 -7.08 -18.31 7.92
CA PRO A 18 -7.43 -17.33 6.92
C PRO A 18 -6.33 -17.24 5.89
N ALA A 19 -6.47 -17.99 4.81
CA ALA A 19 -5.52 -18.02 3.73
C ALA A 19 -5.31 -16.64 3.09
N GLN A 20 -6.34 -15.81 3.14
CA GLN A 20 -6.28 -14.47 2.56
C GLN A 20 -5.32 -13.55 3.30
N ALA A 21 -5.30 -13.58 4.61
CA ALA A 21 -4.36 -12.78 5.39
C ALA A 21 -2.91 -13.19 5.12
N ALA A 22 -2.66 -14.47 4.98
CA ALA A 22 -1.33 -14.96 4.64
C ALA A 22 -0.92 -14.52 3.23
N GLY A 23 -1.86 -14.51 2.27
CA GLY A 23 -1.60 -14.06 0.91
C GLY A 23 -1.28 -12.58 0.83
N GLU A 24 -2.00 -11.76 1.56
CA GLU A 24 -1.76 -10.32 1.61
C GLU A 24 -0.39 -10.03 2.21
N ASN A 25 -0.04 -10.68 3.29
CA ASN A 25 1.26 -10.52 3.92
C ASN A 25 2.41 -10.95 3.00
N ALA A 26 2.22 -12.04 2.28
CA ALA A 26 3.23 -12.51 1.34
C ALA A 26 3.43 -11.52 0.20
N ALA A 27 2.36 -10.94 -0.33
CA ALA A 27 2.45 -9.94 -1.38
C ALA A 27 3.19 -8.70 -0.90
N LEU A 28 2.91 -8.23 0.31
CA LEU A 28 3.57 -7.07 0.88
C LEU A 28 5.06 -7.32 1.15
N LYS A 29 5.43 -8.54 1.52
CA LYS A 29 6.82 -8.89 1.80
C LYS A 29 7.72 -8.78 0.59
N ASN A 30 7.15 -8.88 -0.60
CA ASN A 30 7.92 -8.86 -1.85
C ASN A 30 7.94 -7.48 -2.50
N THR A 31 7.42 -6.48 -1.83
CA THR A 31 7.47 -5.11 -2.34
C THR A 31 8.71 -4.39 -1.82
N PRO A 32 9.25 -3.42 -2.57
CA PRO A 32 10.37 -2.64 -2.08
C PRO A 32 10.08 -1.95 -0.76
N SER A 33 8.87 -1.42 -0.61
CA SER A 33 8.48 -0.70 0.61
C SER A 33 8.46 -1.59 1.85
N SER A 34 8.30 -2.88 1.71
CA SER A 34 8.35 -3.79 2.86
C SER A 34 9.73 -3.83 3.53
N LYS A 35 10.76 -3.36 2.82
CA LYS A 35 12.14 -3.31 3.32
C LYS A 35 12.57 -1.91 3.75
N PHE A 36 11.68 -0.94 3.65
CA PHE A 36 11.99 0.43 4.03
C PHE A 36 12.11 0.56 5.55
N ASN A 37 13.08 1.36 5.97
CA ASN A 37 13.19 1.77 7.37
C ASN A 37 12.40 3.05 7.60
N ALA A 38 12.40 3.55 8.83
CA ALA A 38 11.62 4.75 9.19
C ALA A 38 12.08 5.99 8.40
N GLU A 39 13.37 6.13 8.16
CA GLU A 39 13.91 7.24 7.39
C GLU A 39 13.44 7.19 5.92
N ASP A 40 13.43 5.99 5.33
CA ASP A 40 12.94 5.80 3.97
C ASP A 40 11.48 6.23 3.84
N TYR A 41 10.65 5.80 4.78
CA TYR A 41 9.24 6.20 4.80
C TYR A 41 9.08 7.71 4.96
N ALA A 42 9.89 8.34 5.80
CA ALA A 42 9.82 9.79 5.99
C ALA A 42 10.19 10.54 4.72
N LEU A 43 11.21 10.09 4.01
CA LEU A 43 11.62 10.69 2.73
C LEU A 43 10.54 10.53 1.67
N MET A 44 9.96 9.35 1.55
CA MET A 44 8.87 9.09 0.62
C MET A 44 7.66 9.95 0.96
N LYS A 45 7.28 9.99 2.23
CA LYS A 45 6.12 10.75 2.68
C LYS A 45 6.25 12.23 2.39
N ALA A 46 7.44 12.79 2.56
CA ALA A 46 7.67 14.20 2.26
C ALA A 46 7.39 14.50 0.78
N ARG A 47 7.77 13.60 -0.12
CA ARG A 47 7.49 13.78 -1.55
C ARG A 47 6.03 13.56 -1.88
N VAL A 48 5.37 12.60 -1.20
CA VAL A 48 3.92 12.42 -1.35
C VAL A 48 3.18 13.70 -0.95
N ASP A 49 3.53 14.28 0.19
CA ASP A 49 2.89 15.52 0.66
C ASP A 49 3.09 16.66 -0.33
N GLN A 50 4.28 16.79 -0.90
CA GLN A 50 4.56 17.79 -1.92
C GLN A 50 3.78 17.55 -3.21
N ALA A 51 3.72 16.30 -3.66
CA ALA A 51 3.00 15.96 -4.89
C ALA A 51 1.49 16.21 -4.76
N LEU A 52 0.93 15.97 -3.58
CA LEU A 52 -0.49 16.24 -3.34
C LEU A 52 -0.82 17.72 -3.50
N LYS A 53 0.14 18.60 -3.24
CA LYS A 53 -0.01 20.05 -3.35
C LYS A 53 0.49 20.63 -4.67
N ALA A 54 1.04 19.81 -5.55
CA ALA A 54 1.61 20.27 -6.82
C ALA A 54 0.54 20.95 -7.65
N GLU A 55 0.89 22.08 -8.26
CA GLU A 55 -0.04 22.85 -9.07
C GLU A 55 -0.30 22.20 -10.43
N LYS A 56 0.70 21.50 -10.95
CA LYS A 56 0.64 20.93 -12.29
C LYS A 56 0.61 19.40 -12.22
N ASP A 57 -0.21 18.81 -13.06
CA ASP A 57 -0.17 17.38 -13.29
C ASP A 57 1.12 17.00 -14.01
N GLY A 58 1.64 15.83 -13.71
CA GLY A 58 2.87 15.33 -14.34
C GLY A 58 4.15 15.71 -13.60
N GLU A 59 4.07 16.54 -12.57
CA GLU A 59 5.24 16.90 -11.78
C GLU A 59 5.76 15.68 -11.01
N THR A 60 7.04 15.36 -11.20
CA THR A 60 7.68 14.21 -10.58
C THR A 60 8.73 14.66 -9.57
N LEU A 61 8.64 14.12 -8.37
CA LEU A 61 9.53 14.40 -7.25
C LEU A 61 10.30 13.14 -6.89
N ALA A 62 11.60 13.25 -6.69
CA ALA A 62 12.44 12.11 -6.35
C ALA A 62 12.93 12.19 -4.92
N TRP A 63 13.20 11.03 -4.33
CA TRP A 63 13.85 10.92 -3.04
C TRP A 63 14.86 9.77 -3.10
N ASN A 64 15.83 9.82 -2.21
CA ASN A 64 16.91 8.86 -2.19
C ASN A 64 17.49 8.74 -0.78
N ASN A 65 17.79 7.53 -0.37
CA ASN A 65 18.48 7.27 0.88
C ASN A 65 19.68 6.35 0.62
N ASP A 66 20.85 6.94 0.49
CA ASP A 66 22.07 6.18 0.18
C ASP A 66 22.43 5.18 1.26
N LYS A 67 22.02 5.45 2.50
CA LYS A 67 22.34 4.55 3.62
C LYS A 67 21.63 3.21 3.53
N SER A 68 20.41 3.22 3.04
CA SER A 68 19.59 2.01 2.97
C SER A 68 19.56 1.40 1.57
N GLY A 69 19.92 2.17 0.55
CA GLY A 69 19.73 1.77 -0.84
C GLY A 69 18.32 1.90 -1.33
N ALA A 70 17.48 2.61 -0.59
CA ALA A 70 16.10 2.88 -0.99
C ALA A 70 16.01 4.20 -1.75
N SER A 71 15.06 4.28 -2.66
CA SER A 71 14.79 5.48 -3.44
C SER A 71 13.39 5.40 -4.04
N GLY A 72 12.95 6.48 -4.64
CA GLY A 72 11.69 6.46 -5.33
C GLY A 72 11.36 7.75 -6.02
N THR A 73 10.23 7.75 -6.71
CA THR A 73 9.65 8.94 -7.31
C THR A 73 8.17 8.98 -7.01
N VAL A 74 7.64 10.19 -6.92
CA VAL A 74 6.22 10.43 -6.78
C VAL A 74 5.82 11.41 -7.87
N THR A 75 4.86 11.02 -8.70
CA THR A 75 4.37 11.86 -9.78
C THR A 75 2.94 12.27 -9.49
N ALA A 76 2.69 13.57 -9.51
CA ALA A 76 1.35 14.10 -9.35
C ALA A 76 0.56 13.84 -10.63
N LEU A 77 -0.53 13.11 -10.52
CA LEU A 77 -1.44 12.85 -11.63
C LEU A 77 -2.67 13.74 -11.49
N ASN A 78 -3.75 13.38 -12.12
CA ASN A 78 -4.94 14.22 -12.18
C ASN A 78 -5.63 14.37 -10.83
N ARG A 79 -6.29 15.50 -10.68
CA ARG A 79 -7.23 15.76 -9.59
C ARG A 79 -8.61 15.27 -10.00
N LEU A 80 -9.38 14.84 -9.03
CA LEU A 80 -10.73 14.35 -9.26
C LEU A 80 -11.58 14.54 -8.01
N THR A 81 -12.88 14.44 -8.18
CA THR A 81 -13.83 14.38 -7.07
C THR A 81 -14.30 12.93 -6.93
N TRP A 82 -14.28 12.43 -5.72
CA TRP A 82 -14.73 11.08 -5.43
C TRP A 82 -15.45 11.10 -4.08
N ASN A 83 -16.68 10.59 -4.04
CA ASN A 83 -17.53 10.63 -2.83
C ASN A 83 -17.58 12.03 -2.21
N ASP A 84 -17.77 13.05 -3.05
CA ASP A 84 -17.81 14.46 -2.67
C ASP A 84 -16.53 14.97 -2.01
N LEU A 85 -15.45 14.24 -2.13
CA LEU A 85 -14.14 14.64 -1.61
C LEU A 85 -13.25 15.12 -2.74
N SER A 86 -12.39 16.08 -2.42
CA SER A 86 -11.33 16.52 -3.32
C SER A 86 -10.21 15.49 -3.25
N CYS A 87 -9.85 14.93 -4.39
CA CYS A 87 -8.88 13.84 -4.46
C CYS A 87 -7.78 14.13 -5.48
N ARG A 88 -6.69 13.40 -5.34
CA ARG A 88 -5.61 13.42 -6.31
C ARG A 88 -5.01 12.02 -6.46
N ARG A 89 -4.70 11.66 -7.69
CA ARG A 89 -3.95 10.44 -7.98
C ARG A 89 -2.47 10.73 -8.00
N LEU A 90 -1.70 9.83 -7.44
CA LEU A 90 -0.24 9.87 -7.51
C LEU A 90 0.26 8.56 -8.07
N ARG A 91 1.28 8.64 -8.93
CA ARG A 91 2.07 7.45 -9.27
C ARG A 91 3.26 7.40 -8.33
N ILE A 92 3.41 6.29 -7.66
CA ILE A 92 4.50 6.08 -6.72
C ILE A 92 5.36 4.94 -7.24
N VAL A 93 6.65 5.21 -7.41
CA VAL A 93 7.64 4.20 -7.77
C VAL A 93 8.62 4.10 -6.61
N ASN A 94 8.76 2.90 -6.08
CA ASN A 94 9.67 2.62 -4.99
C ASN A 94 10.74 1.64 -5.44
N ASN A 95 11.97 1.86 -4.99
CA ASN A 95 13.09 0.97 -5.26
C ASN A 95 13.80 0.65 -3.96
N HIS A 96 14.25 -0.59 -3.84
CA HIS A 96 15.14 -1.00 -2.77
C HIS A 96 16.12 -2.02 -3.35
N GLY A 97 17.39 -1.64 -3.45
CA GLY A 97 18.35 -2.46 -4.16
C GLY A 97 17.92 -2.65 -5.61
N SER A 98 17.79 -3.88 -6.03
CA SER A 98 17.38 -4.23 -7.39
C SER A 98 15.88 -4.42 -7.55
N THR A 99 15.10 -4.25 -6.48
CA THR A 99 13.67 -4.47 -6.51
C THR A 99 12.94 -3.15 -6.75
N THR A 100 12.03 -3.14 -7.72
CA THR A 100 11.23 -1.97 -8.07
C THR A 100 9.75 -2.32 -8.00
N GLY A 101 8.98 -1.44 -7.40
CA GLY A 101 7.52 -1.53 -7.40
C GLY A 101 6.92 -0.21 -7.83
N ARG A 102 5.77 -0.26 -8.47
CA ARG A 102 5.07 0.95 -8.93
C ARG A 102 3.57 0.78 -8.83
N GLY A 103 2.87 1.86 -8.64
CA GLY A 103 1.43 1.84 -8.61
C GLY A 103 0.86 3.24 -8.66
N VAL A 104 -0.43 3.31 -8.94
CA VAL A 104 -1.19 4.55 -8.88
C VAL A 104 -2.12 4.46 -7.67
N TYR A 105 -2.15 5.53 -6.89
CA TYR A 105 -2.90 5.58 -5.65
C TYR A 105 -3.75 6.83 -5.61
N LYS A 106 -4.94 6.70 -5.03
CA LYS A 106 -5.84 7.82 -4.85
C LYS A 106 -5.78 8.30 -3.41
N PHE A 107 -5.58 9.59 -3.25
CA PHE A 107 -5.60 10.26 -1.96
C PHE A 107 -6.74 11.27 -1.97
N CYS A 108 -7.44 11.38 -0.86
CA CYS A 108 -8.55 12.32 -0.73
C CYS A 108 -8.43 13.13 0.55
N GLU A 109 -8.90 14.37 0.50
CA GLU A 109 -8.91 15.25 1.66
C GLU A 109 -10.12 14.96 2.54
N LYS A 110 -9.88 14.64 3.80
CA LYS A 110 -10.93 14.43 4.78
C LYS A 110 -10.38 14.55 6.20
N PRO A 111 -10.63 15.65 6.90
CA PRO A 111 -11.21 16.92 6.42
C PRO A 111 -10.28 17.68 5.48
N PRO A 112 -10.72 18.83 4.95
CA PRO A 112 -9.87 19.64 4.06
C PRO A 112 -8.49 19.92 4.68
N GLY A 113 -7.46 19.78 3.85
CA GLY A 113 -6.08 19.91 4.30
C GLY A 113 -5.46 18.64 4.83
N ARG A 114 -6.23 17.60 5.08
CA ARG A 114 -5.73 16.31 5.53
C ARG A 114 -5.94 15.25 4.46
N TRP A 115 -4.87 14.79 3.90
CA TRP A 115 -4.89 13.79 2.85
C TRP A 115 -4.80 12.39 3.43
N LYS A 116 -5.66 11.51 2.95
CA LYS A 116 -5.66 10.10 3.32
C LYS A 116 -5.62 9.24 2.08
N LEU A 117 -4.84 8.18 2.15
CA LEU A 117 -4.82 7.17 1.11
C LEU A 117 -6.16 6.43 1.13
N VAL A 118 -6.85 6.46 -0.01
CA VAL A 118 -8.12 5.74 -0.17
C VAL A 118 -7.87 4.34 -0.69
N GLY A 119 -6.76 4.13 -1.38
CA GLY A 119 -6.37 2.82 -1.84
C GLY A 119 -5.69 2.87 -3.20
N PRO A 120 -5.25 1.71 -3.68
CA PRO A 120 -4.74 1.64 -5.03
C PRO A 120 -5.85 1.97 -6.00
N ASP A 121 -5.49 2.67 -7.05
CA ASP A 121 -6.40 2.96 -8.14
C ASP A 121 -6.16 1.92 -9.23
N GLY A 122 -7.19 1.17 -9.57
CA GLY A 122 -7.06 0.08 -10.51
C GLY A 122 -6.62 0.49 -11.91
N ALA A 123 -6.67 1.76 -12.24
CA ALA A 123 -6.30 2.28 -13.55
C ALA A 123 -4.81 2.63 -13.64
N GLN A 124 -3.99 1.87 -13.00
CA GLN A 124 -2.59 2.13 -12.94
C GLN A 124 -1.83 1.76 -14.17
N GLN A 125 -0.68 1.97 -14.26
CA GLN A 125 0.36 1.72 -15.21
C GLN A 125 0.46 2.75 -16.23
#